data_a1a9ae34e36c9e36b7a76a2dcf472b29
#
_entry.id   a1a9ae34e36c9e36b7a76a2dcf472b29
#
_cell.length_a   1.000
_cell.length_b   1.000
_cell.length_c   1.000
_cell.angle_alpha   90.00
_cell.angle_beta   90.00
_cell.angle_gamma   90.00
#
_symmetry.space_group_name_H-M   'P 1'
#
loop_
_entity.id
_entity.type
_entity.pdbx_description
1 polymer ?
#
loop_
_entity_poly.entity_id
_entity_poly.type
_entity_poly.pdbx_seq_one_letter_code
_entity_poly.pdbx_strand_id
1 'polypeptide(L)'
;MRFSAWMMTAALLCPGLAVHAQDTNTYKVDFTIRDTGDAGGKTGRKFSLLVNRGVKSTFKVGNRVPVSTGALNSAGLVNTQFTYIDVGMNIDCTVNEAGGRFGMHADLDISTAVMPEKNAVQNPTISQIKLNVDTSVPSGKPTVVASFDDPVTSRKFDIDVTITKM
;
A
#
# COMPACT_ATOMS: atom_id res chain seq x y z
N MET A 1 -38.06 -56.16 -54.94
CA MET A 1 -36.87 -56.01 -54.09
C MET A 1 -36.77 -54.52 -53.68
N ARG A 2 -37.08 -54.23 -52.34
CA ARG A 2 -37.13 -52.87 -51.82
C ARG A 2 -35.96 -52.76 -50.82
N PHE A 3 -34.95 -51.99 -51.18
CA PHE A 3 -33.85 -51.65 -50.27
C PHE A 3 -34.23 -50.41 -49.44
N SER A 4 -34.35 -50.58 -48.16
CA SER A 4 -34.60 -49.53 -47.17
C SER A 4 -33.25 -49.00 -46.71
N ALA A 5 -32.92 -47.71 -46.98
CA ALA A 5 -31.71 -47.03 -46.50
C ALA A 5 -32.01 -46.44 -45.11
N TRP A 6 -31.33 -46.95 -44.10
CA TRP A 6 -31.32 -46.37 -42.76
C TRP A 6 -30.28 -45.25 -42.69
N MET A 7 -30.75 -44.06 -42.49
CA MET A 7 -29.92 -42.88 -42.24
C MET A 7 -29.62 -42.80 -40.74
N MET A 8 -28.41 -43.07 -40.35
CA MET A 8 -27.92 -42.96 -38.96
C MET A 8 -27.46 -41.49 -38.73
N THR A 9 -28.27 -40.74 -37.99
CA THR A 9 -27.92 -39.36 -37.59
C THR A 9 -27.07 -39.44 -36.33
N ALA A 10 -25.78 -39.19 -36.43
CA ALA A 10 -24.87 -39.05 -35.30
C ALA A 10 -24.99 -37.64 -34.70
N ALA A 11 -25.63 -37.52 -33.55
CA ALA A 11 -25.67 -36.28 -32.75
C ALA A 11 -24.33 -36.09 -32.07
N LEU A 12 -23.53 -35.11 -32.50
CA LEU A 12 -22.34 -34.66 -31.79
C LEU A 12 -22.77 -33.92 -30.49
N LEU A 13 -22.67 -34.56 -29.35
CA LEU A 13 -22.70 -33.87 -28.05
C LEU A 13 -21.35 -33.16 -27.86
N CYS A 14 -21.32 -31.84 -28.10
CA CYS A 14 -20.23 -31.00 -27.58
C CYS A 14 -20.38 -30.87 -26.06
N PRO A 15 -19.43 -31.34 -25.22
CA PRO A 15 -19.41 -30.99 -23.82
C PRO A 15 -19.08 -29.51 -23.71
N GLY A 16 -20.08 -28.70 -23.27
CA GLY A 16 -19.88 -27.30 -22.97
C GLY A 16 -18.77 -27.15 -21.91
N LEU A 17 -17.65 -26.58 -22.29
CA LEU A 17 -16.63 -26.13 -21.35
C LEU A 17 -17.29 -25.04 -20.48
N ALA A 18 -17.71 -25.43 -19.26
CA ALA A 18 -18.08 -24.47 -18.23
C ALA A 18 -16.83 -23.64 -17.90
N VAL A 19 -16.73 -22.47 -18.51
CA VAL A 19 -15.76 -21.45 -18.08
C VAL A 19 -16.19 -21.06 -16.65
N HIS A 20 -15.50 -21.61 -15.67
CA HIS A 20 -15.60 -21.14 -14.30
C HIS A 20 -15.05 -19.72 -14.33
N ALA A 21 -15.95 -18.73 -14.30
CA ALA A 21 -15.59 -17.36 -13.96
C ALA A 21 -14.90 -17.44 -12.59
N GLN A 22 -13.59 -17.18 -12.54
CA GLN A 22 -12.89 -17.02 -11.27
C GLN A 22 -13.56 -15.83 -10.60
N ASP A 23 -14.27 -16.09 -9.51
CA ASP A 23 -14.80 -15.08 -8.61
C ASP A 23 -13.59 -14.35 -8.04
N THR A 24 -13.11 -13.32 -8.73
CA THR A 24 -12.03 -12.46 -8.27
C THR A 24 -12.58 -11.63 -7.12
N ASN A 25 -12.51 -12.20 -5.91
CA ASN A 25 -12.86 -11.45 -4.72
C ASN A 25 -11.89 -10.28 -4.60
N THR A 26 -12.36 -9.11 -5.00
CA THR A 26 -11.65 -7.84 -4.89
C THR A 26 -12.12 -7.12 -3.64
N TYR A 27 -11.19 -6.59 -2.89
CA TYR A 27 -11.44 -5.84 -1.66
C TYR A 27 -10.95 -4.41 -1.84
N LYS A 28 -11.76 -3.46 -1.36
CA LYS A 28 -11.32 -2.09 -1.17
C LYS A 28 -10.75 -1.96 0.25
N VAL A 29 -9.49 -1.57 0.34
CA VAL A 29 -8.78 -1.33 1.59
C VAL A 29 -8.55 0.17 1.73
N ASP A 30 -9.19 0.78 2.72
CA ASP A 30 -9.07 2.19 3.04
C ASP A 30 -8.18 2.35 4.28
N PHE A 31 -7.00 2.93 4.12
CA PHE A 31 -6.10 3.33 5.21
C PHE A 31 -6.39 4.76 5.60
N THR A 32 -6.46 5.05 6.89
CA THR A 32 -6.56 6.41 7.42
C THR A 32 -5.47 6.60 8.47
N ILE A 33 -4.52 7.49 8.19
CA ILE A 33 -3.44 7.83 9.11
C ILE A 33 -3.81 9.15 9.78
N ARG A 34 -4.06 9.10 11.09
CA ARG A 34 -4.39 10.27 11.91
C ARG A 34 -3.20 10.68 12.75
N ASP A 35 -2.92 11.96 12.73
CA ASP A 35 -2.00 12.60 13.64
C ASP A 35 -2.81 13.22 14.78
N THR A 36 -2.68 12.65 15.97
CA THR A 36 -3.45 13.08 17.17
C THR A 36 -2.72 14.14 17.99
N GLY A 37 -1.44 14.43 17.64
CA GLY A 37 -0.63 15.46 18.30
C GLY A 37 -0.89 16.89 17.80
N ASP A 38 -1.59 17.06 16.68
CA ASP A 38 -1.93 18.36 16.14
C ASP A 38 -3.21 18.89 16.81
N ALA A 39 -3.19 20.13 17.31
CA ALA A 39 -4.30 20.75 18.04
C ALA A 39 -5.63 20.83 17.26
N GLY A 40 -5.62 20.45 15.99
CA GLY A 40 -6.78 20.29 15.12
C GLY A 40 -7.31 18.87 14.95
N GLY A 41 -6.66 17.83 15.42
CA GLY A 41 -7.07 16.41 15.59
C GLY A 41 -7.89 15.70 14.49
N LYS A 42 -8.19 16.36 13.38
CA LYS A 42 -9.24 15.93 12.43
C LYS A 42 -8.74 15.60 11.02
N THR A 43 -7.49 15.85 10.71
CA THR A 43 -7.00 15.67 9.34
C THR A 43 -6.27 14.36 9.17
N GLY A 44 -7.03 13.27 9.08
CA GLY A 44 -6.47 11.98 8.68
C GLY A 44 -6.15 11.99 7.18
N ARG A 45 -4.96 11.52 6.79
CA ARG A 45 -4.64 11.22 5.40
C ARG A 45 -5.27 9.89 5.03
N LYS A 46 -6.07 9.86 3.96
CA LYS A 46 -6.76 8.66 3.49
C LYS A 46 -6.13 8.14 2.21
N PHE A 47 -5.99 6.84 2.14
CA PHE A 47 -5.45 6.12 0.98
C PHE A 47 -6.32 4.90 0.73
N SER A 48 -6.65 4.65 -0.53
CA SER A 48 -7.50 3.52 -0.93
C SER A 48 -6.77 2.65 -1.94
N LEU A 49 -6.75 1.34 -1.69
CA LEU A 49 -6.23 0.34 -2.59
C LEU A 49 -7.33 -0.66 -2.95
N LEU A 50 -7.27 -1.16 -4.19
CA LEU A 50 -8.00 -2.36 -4.57
C LEU A 50 -7.04 -3.55 -4.50
N VAL A 51 -7.42 -4.56 -3.73
CA VAL A 51 -6.60 -5.74 -3.46
C VAL A 51 -7.37 -6.99 -3.85
N ASN A 52 -6.79 -7.83 -4.70
CA ASN A 52 -7.35 -9.13 -5.00
C ASN A 52 -6.95 -10.13 -3.91
N ARG A 53 -7.84 -11.07 -3.59
CA ARG A 53 -7.61 -12.09 -2.56
C ARG A 53 -6.26 -12.79 -2.74
N GLY A 54 -5.44 -12.77 -1.70
CA GLY A 54 -4.14 -13.41 -1.66
C GLY A 54 -3.07 -12.78 -2.56
N VAL A 55 -3.37 -11.68 -3.25
CA VAL A 55 -2.43 -10.98 -4.12
C VAL A 55 -1.93 -9.73 -3.43
N LYS A 56 -0.63 -9.53 -3.46
CA LYS A 56 0.00 -8.31 -2.93
C LYS A 56 -0.29 -7.13 -3.84
N SER A 57 -0.83 -6.06 -3.28
CA SER A 57 -1.01 -4.76 -3.94
C SER A 57 -0.09 -3.73 -3.32
N THR A 58 0.51 -2.90 -4.15
CA THR A 58 1.46 -1.86 -3.72
C THR A 58 0.91 -0.47 -4.06
N PHE A 59 0.96 0.43 -3.10
CA PHE A 59 0.70 1.86 -3.28
C PHE A 59 1.94 2.64 -2.90
N LYS A 60 2.44 3.50 -3.81
CA LYS A 60 3.61 4.33 -3.56
C LYS A 60 3.34 5.77 -3.99
N VAL A 61 3.58 6.72 -3.08
CA VAL A 61 3.52 8.15 -3.35
C VAL A 61 4.65 8.85 -2.62
N GLY A 62 5.36 9.75 -3.30
CA GLY A 62 6.48 10.45 -2.67
C GLY A 62 7.15 11.45 -3.58
N ASN A 63 8.15 12.11 -3.03
CA ASN A 63 9.00 13.08 -3.70
C ASN A 63 10.46 12.65 -3.58
N ARG A 64 11.29 13.17 -4.46
CA ARG A 64 12.75 13.02 -4.38
C ARG A 64 13.37 14.27 -3.76
N VAL A 65 14.12 14.08 -2.70
CA VAL A 65 14.81 15.16 -1.99
C VAL A 65 16.30 15.10 -2.31
N PRO A 66 16.91 16.17 -2.83
CA PRO A 66 18.34 16.23 -3.07
C PRO A 66 19.08 16.34 -1.73
N VAL A 67 20.09 15.53 -1.56
CA VAL A 67 21.04 15.56 -0.44
C VAL A 67 22.43 15.86 -1.00
N SER A 68 23.06 16.91 -0.49
CA SER A 68 24.40 17.28 -0.90
C SER A 68 25.44 16.31 -0.32
N THR A 69 26.24 15.71 -1.16
CA THR A 69 27.34 14.79 -0.81
C THR A 69 28.71 15.36 -1.20
N GLY A 70 28.84 16.69 -1.18
CA GLY A 70 30.07 17.38 -1.59
C GLY A 70 31.26 17.00 -0.72
N ALA A 71 32.43 16.75 -1.38
CA ALA A 71 33.70 16.57 -0.73
C ALA A 71 34.66 17.72 -1.11
N LEU A 72 35.48 18.14 -0.17
CA LEU A 72 36.61 19.02 -0.47
C LEU A 72 37.65 18.25 -1.30
N ASN A 73 38.03 18.77 -2.46
CA ASN A 73 39.14 18.24 -3.18
C ASN A 73 40.46 18.71 -2.54
N SER A 74 41.59 18.12 -2.97
CA SER A 74 42.96 18.46 -2.48
C SER A 74 43.36 19.93 -2.70
N ALA A 75 42.62 20.67 -3.49
CA ALA A 75 42.82 22.12 -3.75
C ALA A 75 41.91 23.01 -2.91
N GLY A 76 41.12 22.45 -1.96
CA GLY A 76 40.20 23.19 -1.12
C GLY A 76 38.92 23.65 -1.83
N LEU A 77 38.64 23.19 -3.05
CA LEU A 77 37.43 23.49 -3.79
C LEU A 77 36.32 22.50 -3.43
N VAL A 78 35.13 23.02 -3.15
CA VAL A 78 33.96 22.19 -2.86
C VAL A 78 33.40 21.66 -4.19
N ASN A 79 33.50 20.35 -4.39
CA ASN A 79 32.78 19.67 -5.47
C ASN A 79 31.42 19.24 -4.96
N THR A 80 30.36 20.01 -5.26
CA THR A 80 29.00 19.71 -4.82
C THR A 80 28.41 18.62 -5.69
N GLN A 81 28.20 17.47 -5.09
CA GLN A 81 27.49 16.33 -5.69
C GLN A 81 26.13 16.17 -4.99
N PHE A 82 25.11 15.76 -5.73
CA PHE A 82 23.79 15.53 -5.16
C PHE A 82 23.39 14.06 -5.31
N THR A 83 22.92 13.49 -4.22
CA THR A 83 22.24 12.19 -4.19
C THR A 83 20.77 12.45 -3.91
N TYR A 84 19.88 11.73 -4.59
CA TYR A 84 18.44 11.89 -4.40
C TYR A 84 17.93 10.76 -3.52
N ILE A 85 17.18 11.13 -2.47
CA ILE A 85 16.52 10.19 -1.56
C ILE A 85 15.01 10.29 -1.77
N ASP A 86 14.36 9.13 -1.96
CA ASP A 86 12.90 9.05 -2.06
C ASP A 86 12.30 9.21 -0.67
N VAL A 87 11.38 10.17 -0.50
CA VAL A 87 10.61 10.39 0.73
C VAL A 87 9.13 10.37 0.41
N GLY A 88 8.33 9.82 1.31
CA GLY A 88 6.89 9.70 1.09
C GLY A 88 6.31 8.50 1.80
N MET A 89 5.39 7.82 1.15
CA MET A 89 4.74 6.64 1.70
C MET A 89 4.72 5.50 0.69
N ASN A 90 5.02 4.31 1.19
CA ASN A 90 4.85 3.05 0.49
C ASN A 90 3.99 2.12 1.36
N ILE A 91 2.96 1.53 0.77
CA ILE A 91 2.08 0.56 1.43
C ILE A 91 2.02 -0.68 0.54
N ASP A 92 2.47 -1.81 1.08
CA ASP A 92 2.25 -3.13 0.51
C ASP A 92 1.14 -3.81 1.31
N CYS A 93 0.12 -4.35 0.66
CA CYS A 93 -1.01 -4.95 1.34
C CYS A 93 -1.46 -6.24 0.66
N THR A 94 -1.72 -7.27 1.47
CA THR A 94 -2.34 -8.53 1.05
C THR A 94 -3.55 -8.80 1.94
N VAL A 95 -4.67 -9.23 1.33
CA VAL A 95 -5.90 -9.53 2.05
C VAL A 95 -6.36 -10.95 1.73
N ASN A 96 -6.75 -11.69 2.78
CA ASN A 96 -7.39 -12.99 2.69
C ASN A 96 -8.69 -12.98 3.49
N GLU A 97 -9.71 -13.67 3.00
CA GLU A 97 -11.00 -13.80 3.70
C GLU A 97 -11.10 -15.18 4.34
N ALA A 98 -11.40 -15.23 5.63
CA ALA A 98 -11.66 -16.44 6.37
C ALA A 98 -12.72 -16.20 7.46
N GLY A 99 -13.79 -17.01 7.46
CA GLY A 99 -14.81 -16.97 8.52
C GLY A 99 -15.52 -15.61 8.67
N GLY A 100 -15.75 -14.87 7.59
CA GLY A 100 -16.40 -13.56 7.62
C GLY A 100 -15.54 -12.40 8.15
N ARG A 101 -14.24 -12.64 8.33
CA ARG A 101 -13.24 -11.64 8.68
C ARG A 101 -12.17 -11.57 7.61
N PHE A 102 -11.50 -10.43 7.52
CA PHE A 102 -10.39 -10.22 6.60
C PHE A 102 -9.06 -10.32 7.35
N GLY A 103 -8.29 -11.36 7.06
CA GLY A 103 -6.86 -11.41 7.44
C GLY A 103 -6.10 -10.44 6.54
N MET A 104 -5.40 -9.50 7.11
CA MET A 104 -4.61 -8.50 6.41
C MET A 104 -3.16 -8.57 6.86
N HIS A 105 -2.26 -8.63 5.89
CA HIS A 105 -0.84 -8.35 6.07
C HIS A 105 -0.52 -7.03 5.36
N ALA A 106 0.07 -6.08 6.06
CA ALA A 106 0.43 -4.79 5.48
C ALA A 106 1.81 -4.32 5.97
N ASP A 107 2.67 -3.94 5.01
CA ASP A 107 3.92 -3.25 5.26
C ASP A 107 3.75 -1.77 4.90
N LEU A 108 3.98 -0.89 5.87
CA LEU A 108 3.91 0.55 5.69
C LEU A 108 5.30 1.15 5.92
N ASP A 109 5.76 1.94 4.95
CA ASP A 109 7.00 2.73 5.03
C ASP A 109 6.63 4.19 4.80
N ILE A 110 6.76 5.01 5.84
CA ILE A 110 6.41 6.43 5.82
C ILE A 110 7.68 7.21 6.09
N SER A 111 8.08 8.07 5.16
CA SER A 111 9.25 8.91 5.31
C SER A 111 8.92 10.38 5.05
N THR A 112 9.53 11.27 5.82
CA THR A 112 9.40 12.72 5.69
C THR A 112 10.77 13.37 5.71
N ALA A 113 10.92 14.46 4.97
CA ALA A 113 12.12 15.29 5.00
C ALA A 113 11.79 16.63 5.65
N VAL A 114 12.56 17.00 6.65
CA VAL A 114 12.52 18.32 7.27
C VAL A 114 13.70 19.12 6.73
N MET A 115 13.40 20.20 6.01
CA MET A 115 14.41 21.11 5.50
C MET A 115 14.94 21.97 6.65
N PRO A 116 16.27 22.19 6.73
CA PRO A 116 16.84 23.11 7.71
C PRO A 116 16.38 24.55 7.45
N GLU A 117 16.40 25.38 8.50
CA GLU A 117 16.06 26.79 8.38
C GLU A 117 16.98 27.52 7.40
N LYS A 118 16.46 28.60 6.78
CA LYS A 118 16.94 29.27 5.55
C LYS A 118 18.41 29.72 5.47
N ASN A 119 19.23 29.52 6.48
CA ASN A 119 20.61 30.07 6.50
C ASN A 119 21.73 28.99 6.62
N ALA A 120 21.41 27.73 6.53
CA ALA A 120 22.40 26.68 6.63
C ALA A 120 22.42 25.82 5.34
N VAL A 121 23.61 25.69 4.74
CA VAL A 121 23.86 24.65 3.72
C VAL A 121 23.90 23.30 4.45
N GLN A 122 22.75 22.86 4.92
CA GLN A 122 22.61 21.59 5.63
C GLN A 122 21.69 20.67 4.84
N ASN A 123 22.04 19.41 4.87
CA ASN A 123 21.20 18.36 4.31
C ASN A 123 19.89 18.25 5.10
N PRO A 124 18.78 17.88 4.46
CA PRO A 124 17.53 17.62 5.16
C PRO A 124 17.67 16.47 6.15
N THR A 125 16.99 16.58 7.28
CA THR A 125 16.81 15.45 8.19
C THR A 125 15.68 14.58 7.66
N ILE A 126 15.95 13.27 7.48
CA ILE A 126 14.94 12.31 7.02
C ILE A 126 14.50 11.47 8.21
N SER A 127 13.21 11.55 8.52
CA SER A 127 12.53 10.68 9.48
C SER A 127 11.83 9.58 8.71
N GLN A 128 11.96 8.32 9.18
CA GLN A 128 11.37 7.15 8.58
C GLN A 128 10.69 6.28 9.63
N ILE A 129 9.46 5.87 9.35
CA ILE A 129 8.67 4.97 10.17
C ILE A 129 8.35 3.75 9.33
N LYS A 130 8.71 2.56 9.83
CA LYS A 130 8.39 1.28 9.20
C LYS A 130 7.50 0.46 10.13
N LEU A 131 6.39 0.00 9.62
CA LEU A 131 5.43 -0.81 10.35
C LEU A 131 5.13 -2.07 9.53
N ASN A 132 5.14 -3.20 10.21
CA ASN A 132 4.62 -4.46 9.71
C ASN A 132 3.40 -4.84 10.55
N VAL A 133 2.26 -5.06 9.92
CA VAL A 133 0.99 -5.32 10.57
C VAL A 133 0.38 -6.60 10.04
N ASP A 134 0.21 -7.58 10.94
CA ASP A 134 -0.57 -8.80 10.69
C ASP A 134 -1.78 -8.81 11.61
N THR A 135 -2.97 -8.69 11.04
CA THR A 135 -4.19 -8.59 11.85
C THR A 135 -5.42 -9.12 11.14
N SER A 136 -6.52 -9.24 11.89
CA SER A 136 -7.83 -9.62 11.36
C SER A 136 -8.83 -8.52 11.57
N VAL A 137 -9.34 -7.96 10.47
CA VAL A 137 -10.24 -6.81 10.43
C VAL A 137 -11.67 -7.27 10.12
N PRO A 138 -12.69 -6.78 10.85
CA PRO A 138 -14.10 -7.05 10.51
C PRO A 138 -14.49 -6.29 9.23
N SER A 139 -15.42 -6.85 8.46
CA SER A 139 -15.91 -6.24 7.23
C SER A 139 -16.56 -4.88 7.47
N GLY A 140 -16.20 -3.88 6.68
CA GLY A 140 -16.82 -2.56 6.61
C GLY A 140 -16.69 -1.69 7.86
N LYS A 141 -15.92 -2.12 8.88
CA LYS A 141 -15.75 -1.35 10.13
C LYS A 141 -14.34 -0.80 10.23
N PRO A 142 -14.15 0.50 10.50
CA PRO A 142 -12.85 1.06 10.80
C PRO A 142 -12.25 0.38 12.03
N THR A 143 -11.02 -0.08 11.92
CA THR A 143 -10.29 -0.76 12.99
C THR A 143 -8.92 -0.14 13.12
N VAL A 144 -8.54 0.29 14.32
CA VAL A 144 -7.17 0.76 14.61
C VAL A 144 -6.24 -0.45 14.54
N VAL A 145 -5.30 -0.44 13.63
CA VAL A 145 -4.35 -1.54 13.40
C VAL A 145 -2.96 -1.23 13.95
N ALA A 146 -2.65 0.05 14.14
CA ALA A 146 -1.42 0.50 14.80
C ALA A 146 -1.63 1.85 15.48
N SER A 147 -0.95 2.04 16.61
CA SER A 147 -0.87 3.32 17.33
C SER A 147 0.55 3.45 17.86
N PHE A 148 1.21 4.58 17.59
CA PHE A 148 2.59 4.80 18.03
C PHE A 148 2.87 6.29 18.21
N ASP A 149 3.86 6.57 19.05
CA ASP A 149 4.40 7.91 19.26
C ASP A 149 5.69 8.06 18.44
N ASP A 150 5.80 9.13 17.65
CA ASP A 150 7.04 9.47 16.95
C ASP A 150 8.09 9.90 18.00
N PRO A 151 9.21 9.19 18.12
CA PRO A 151 10.22 9.48 19.14
C PRO A 151 10.94 10.82 18.92
N VAL A 152 10.89 11.39 17.71
CA VAL A 152 11.55 12.64 17.37
C VAL A 152 10.65 13.85 17.65
N THR A 153 9.38 13.76 17.27
CA THR A 153 8.44 14.89 17.37
C THR A 153 7.47 14.76 18.53
N SER A 154 7.46 13.62 19.24
CA SER A 154 6.49 13.28 20.27
C SER A 154 5.02 13.34 19.79
N ARG A 155 4.80 13.26 18.50
CA ARG A 155 3.46 13.23 17.88
C ARG A 155 2.94 11.81 17.90
N LYS A 156 1.67 11.67 18.24
CA LYS A 156 1.00 10.38 18.26
C LYS A 156 0.28 10.14 16.92
N PHE A 157 0.50 8.96 16.38
CA PHE A 157 -0.14 8.50 15.14
C PHE A 157 -1.03 7.29 15.38
N ASP A 158 -2.24 7.34 14.84
CA ASP A 158 -3.15 6.19 14.76
C ASP A 158 -3.37 5.82 13.30
N ILE A 159 -3.30 4.53 13.01
CA ILE A 159 -3.60 3.98 11.68
C ILE A 159 -4.86 3.13 11.77
N ASP A 160 -5.89 3.58 11.10
CA ASP A 160 -7.14 2.82 10.93
C ASP A 160 -7.17 2.16 9.56
N VAL A 161 -7.76 0.98 9.51
CA VAL A 161 -8.05 0.26 8.27
C VAL A 161 -9.52 -0.10 8.21
N THR A 162 -10.12 0.08 7.04
CA THR A 162 -11.45 -0.42 6.70
C THR A 162 -11.35 -1.27 5.45
N ILE A 163 -11.84 -2.52 5.52
CA ILE A 163 -11.85 -3.44 4.37
C ILE A 163 -13.29 -3.70 3.97
N THR A 164 -13.59 -3.46 2.69
CA THR A 164 -14.92 -3.69 2.12
C THR A 164 -14.80 -4.62 0.91
N LYS A 165 -15.65 -5.64 0.86
CA LYS A 165 -15.75 -6.53 -0.31
C LYS A 165 -16.48 -5.78 -1.43
N MET A 166 -15.94 -5.85 -2.64
CA MET A 166 -16.51 -5.23 -3.84
C MET A 166 -17.44 -6.20 -4.58
#